data_21f086caeb876894a34ada783bf5cfa3
#
_entry.id   21f086caeb876894a34ada783bf5cfa3
#
_cell.length_a   1.000
_cell.length_b   1.000
_cell.length_c   1.000
_cell.angle_alpha   90.00
_cell.angle_beta   90.00
_cell.angle_gamma   90.00
#
_symmetry.space_group_name_H-M   'P 1'
#
loop_
_entity.id
_entity.type
_entity.pdbx_description
1 polymer ?
#
loop_
_entity_poly.entity_id
_entity_poly.type
_entity_poly.pdbx_seq_one_letter_code
_entity_poly.pdbx_strand_id
1 'polypeptide(L)'
;MPLEYISLKEHSRSRVLFHIRKEEAVMLKACPWCGRIHDSREDCGRRPPKKYRREESERGRNTRAWKHKAEQIKIDSHYLCENCLSQGVLTWDGLETHHIIKLRERPDLLLDDDNLVCLCEKCHKKADAGAISADFLRQLAKKRNNIPPDTQNF
;
A
#
# COMPACT_ATOMS: atom_id res chain seq x y z
N MET A 1 -39.89 -37.75 61.88
CA MET A 1 -40.22 -36.37 61.52
C MET A 1 -39.28 -35.97 60.39
N PRO A 2 -39.69 -36.00 59.11
CA PRO A 2 -38.82 -35.53 58.03
C PRO A 2 -39.02 -34.05 57.88
N LEU A 3 -37.93 -33.34 57.77
CA LEU A 3 -37.88 -31.92 57.48
C LEU A 3 -38.14 -31.69 55.97
N GLU A 4 -39.18 -30.95 55.66
CA GLU A 4 -39.59 -30.59 54.33
C GLU A 4 -38.58 -29.60 53.74
N TYR A 5 -38.05 -29.92 52.52
CA TYR A 5 -37.16 -29.08 51.68
C TYR A 5 -38.03 -28.06 50.94
N ILE A 6 -37.96 -26.79 51.35
CA ILE A 6 -38.69 -25.72 50.68
C ILE A 6 -37.84 -25.31 49.44
N SER A 7 -38.37 -25.71 48.29
CA SER A 7 -37.86 -25.25 46.97
C SER A 7 -38.12 -23.77 46.79
N LEU A 8 -37.07 -22.95 46.83
CA LEU A 8 -37.13 -21.57 46.44
C LEU A 8 -37.16 -21.46 44.91
N LYS A 9 -38.31 -21.08 44.37
CA LYS A 9 -38.48 -20.73 42.96
C LYS A 9 -37.60 -19.56 42.63
N GLU A 10 -36.72 -19.75 41.66
CA GLU A 10 -35.91 -18.70 41.06
C GLU A 10 -36.79 -17.65 40.41
N HIS A 11 -36.72 -16.44 40.92
CA HIS A 11 -37.34 -15.27 40.31
C HIS A 11 -36.55 -14.92 39.09
N SER A 12 -37.20 -15.00 37.94
CA SER A 12 -36.78 -14.47 36.64
C SER A 12 -36.25 -13.05 36.81
N ARG A 13 -34.91 -12.90 36.75
CA ARG A 13 -34.25 -11.61 36.62
C ARG A 13 -34.49 -11.11 35.21
N SER A 14 -35.48 -10.26 35.07
CA SER A 14 -35.67 -9.41 33.91
C SER A 14 -34.36 -8.68 33.64
N ARG A 15 -33.66 -9.09 32.59
CA ARG A 15 -32.49 -8.36 32.06
C ARG A 15 -33.02 -7.07 31.42
N VAL A 16 -33.02 -6.01 32.18
CA VAL A 16 -33.12 -4.67 31.60
C VAL A 16 -31.84 -4.43 30.82
N LEU A 17 -31.91 -4.63 29.51
CA LEU A 17 -30.89 -4.23 28.60
C LEU A 17 -30.80 -2.69 28.60
N PHE A 18 -29.94 -2.13 29.44
CA PHE A 18 -29.50 -0.75 29.30
C PHE A 18 -28.81 -0.62 27.94
N HIS A 19 -29.52 -0.13 26.95
CA HIS A 19 -28.90 0.40 25.74
C HIS A 19 -28.16 1.67 26.15
N ILE A 20 -26.93 1.51 26.61
CA ILE A 20 -25.98 2.63 26.70
C ILE A 20 -25.71 3.00 25.24
N ARG A 21 -26.38 4.06 24.78
CA ARG A 21 -25.94 4.75 23.56
C ARG A 21 -24.50 5.11 23.82
N LYS A 22 -23.56 4.54 23.04
CA LYS A 22 -22.21 5.04 22.95
C LYS A 22 -22.34 6.50 22.52
N GLU A 23 -22.28 7.41 23.46
CA GLU A 23 -22.06 8.81 23.15
C GLU A 23 -20.69 8.85 22.44
N GLU A 24 -20.75 9.07 21.12
CA GLU A 24 -19.53 9.18 20.35
C GLU A 24 -18.79 10.40 20.86
N ALA A 25 -17.64 10.18 21.48
CA ALA A 25 -16.82 11.23 22.05
C ALA A 25 -16.54 12.31 20.98
N VAL A 26 -17.04 13.51 21.22
CA VAL A 26 -16.82 14.67 20.35
C VAL A 26 -15.35 15.04 20.43
N MET A 27 -14.61 14.91 19.31
CA MET A 27 -13.20 15.29 19.24
C MET A 27 -13.05 16.74 18.78
N LEU A 28 -13.06 17.66 19.71
CA LEU A 28 -12.83 19.09 19.45
C LEU A 28 -11.37 19.34 19.06
N LYS A 29 -11.15 20.00 17.94
CA LYS A 29 -9.82 20.39 17.43
C LYS A 29 -9.84 21.81 16.89
N ALA A 30 -8.73 22.54 17.07
CA ALA A 30 -8.53 23.80 16.37
C ALA A 30 -8.48 23.55 14.85
N CYS A 31 -9.38 24.17 14.10
CA CYS A 31 -9.44 24.01 12.67
C CYS A 31 -8.46 24.96 11.97
N PRO A 32 -7.48 24.44 11.22
CA PRO A 32 -6.51 25.27 10.50
C PRO A 32 -7.12 26.10 9.36
N TRP A 33 -8.34 25.77 8.94
CA TRP A 33 -9.03 26.43 7.83
C TRP A 33 -9.93 27.57 8.26
N CYS A 34 -10.66 27.43 9.36
CA CYS A 34 -11.57 28.46 9.84
C CYS A 34 -11.10 29.16 11.13
N GLY A 35 -10.04 28.66 11.78
CA GLY A 35 -9.49 29.20 13.04
C GLY A 35 -10.35 28.94 14.28
N ARG A 36 -11.50 28.24 14.17
CA ARG A 36 -12.38 27.91 15.29
C ARG A 36 -12.12 26.51 15.82
N ILE A 37 -12.53 26.26 17.07
CA ILE A 37 -12.56 24.92 17.65
C ILE A 37 -13.93 24.33 17.34
N HIS A 38 -13.95 23.18 16.66
CA HIS A 38 -15.18 22.40 16.38
C HIS A 38 -14.86 20.92 16.28
N ASP A 39 -15.87 20.05 16.19
CA ASP A 39 -15.65 18.63 15.99
C ASP A 39 -14.84 18.40 14.71
N SER A 40 -13.85 17.55 14.80
CA SER A 40 -12.98 17.19 13.66
C SER A 40 -13.74 16.56 12.48
N ARG A 41 -14.96 16.06 12.75
CA ARG A 41 -15.89 15.47 11.76
C ARG A 41 -16.79 16.48 11.09
N GLU A 42 -16.98 17.66 11.69
CA GLU A 42 -17.80 18.73 11.11
C GLU A 42 -17.10 19.43 9.95
N ASP A 43 -17.83 19.67 8.88
CA ASP A 43 -17.36 20.50 7.77
C ASP A 43 -17.63 21.96 8.07
N CYS A 44 -16.58 22.73 8.30
CA CYS A 44 -16.68 24.17 8.57
C CYS A 44 -16.97 25.02 7.33
N GLY A 45 -17.13 24.41 6.15
CA GLY A 45 -17.35 25.10 4.87
C GLY A 45 -16.16 25.89 4.34
N ARG A 46 -15.07 26.04 5.12
CA ARG A 46 -13.82 26.72 4.69
C ARG A 46 -12.71 25.75 4.32
N ARG A 47 -12.94 24.44 4.51
CA ARG A 47 -11.99 23.42 4.07
C ARG A 47 -11.98 23.41 2.54
N PRO A 48 -10.82 23.62 1.89
CA PRO A 48 -10.76 23.52 0.44
C PRO A 48 -11.20 22.11 0.03
N PRO A 49 -11.93 21.96 -1.08
CA PRO A 49 -12.29 20.66 -1.61
C PRO A 49 -11.02 19.82 -1.72
N LYS A 50 -11.10 18.56 -1.35
CA LYS A 50 -9.95 17.64 -1.47
C LYS A 50 -9.52 17.66 -2.95
N LYS A 51 -8.50 18.45 -3.26
CA LYS A 51 -8.00 18.68 -4.63
C LYS A 51 -7.55 17.39 -5.32
N TYR A 52 -7.45 16.29 -4.57
CA TYR A 52 -6.87 15.07 -5.08
C TYR A 52 -7.64 13.84 -4.60
N ARG A 53 -8.50 13.34 -5.46
CA ARG A 53 -8.91 11.95 -5.38
C ARG A 53 -7.73 11.16 -5.92
N ARG A 54 -6.90 10.54 -5.05
CA ARG A 54 -5.82 9.67 -5.49
C ARG A 54 -6.36 8.74 -6.56
N GLU A 55 -5.75 8.78 -7.74
CA GLU A 55 -6.12 7.88 -8.82
C GLU A 55 -6.03 6.43 -8.34
N GLU A 56 -6.84 5.55 -8.87
CA GLU A 56 -6.90 4.15 -8.47
C GLU A 56 -5.52 3.47 -8.57
N SER A 57 -4.73 3.86 -9.57
CA SER A 57 -3.33 3.48 -9.75
C SER A 57 -2.41 3.81 -8.57
N GLU A 58 -2.66 4.94 -7.87
CA GLU A 58 -1.89 5.31 -6.67
C GLU A 58 -2.32 4.54 -5.43
N ARG A 59 -3.60 4.15 -5.35
CA ARG A 59 -4.10 3.32 -4.24
C ARG A 59 -3.43 1.96 -4.23
N GLY A 60 -3.21 1.37 -5.40
CA GLY A 60 -2.52 0.09 -5.55
C GLY A 60 -1.12 0.09 -4.96
N ARG A 61 -0.33 1.15 -5.19
CA ARG A 61 1.06 1.29 -4.68
C ARG A 61 1.17 1.42 -3.16
N ASN A 62 0.08 1.74 -2.45
CA ASN A 62 0.09 1.82 -0.99
C ASN A 62 -0.30 0.50 -0.32
N THR A 63 -0.58 -0.55 -1.09
CA THR A 63 -0.97 -1.85 -0.57
C THR A 63 0.22 -2.65 -0.03
N ARG A 64 -0.06 -3.57 0.91
CA ARG A 64 0.95 -4.51 1.40
C ARG A 64 1.46 -5.42 0.28
N ALA A 65 0.57 -5.82 -0.63
CA ALA A 65 0.92 -6.64 -1.79
C ALA A 65 1.96 -5.95 -2.68
N TRP A 66 1.76 -4.66 -3.00
CA TRP A 66 2.74 -3.90 -3.76
C TRP A 66 4.09 -3.80 -3.07
N LYS A 67 4.11 -3.47 -1.77
CA LYS A 67 5.36 -3.35 -1.02
C LYS A 67 6.16 -4.65 -1.04
N HIS A 68 5.47 -5.79 -0.86
CA HIS A 68 6.09 -7.10 -0.93
C HIS A 68 6.61 -7.40 -2.34
N LYS A 69 5.81 -7.12 -3.38
CA LYS A 69 6.23 -7.33 -4.78
C LYS A 69 7.42 -6.46 -5.15
N ALA A 70 7.41 -5.18 -4.79
CA ALA A 70 8.52 -4.27 -5.08
C ALA A 70 9.83 -4.71 -4.41
N GLU A 71 9.75 -5.25 -3.20
CA GLU A 71 10.91 -5.81 -2.50
C GLU A 71 11.39 -7.09 -3.17
N GLN A 72 10.47 -7.98 -3.59
CA GLN A 72 10.82 -9.20 -4.31
C GLN A 72 11.58 -8.89 -5.60
N ILE A 73 11.14 -7.91 -6.39
CA ILE A 73 11.83 -7.47 -7.60
C ILE A 73 13.27 -7.01 -7.32
N LYS A 74 13.51 -6.31 -6.20
CA LYS A 74 14.86 -5.91 -5.80
C LYS A 74 15.73 -7.10 -5.42
N ILE A 75 15.16 -8.08 -4.71
CA ILE A 75 15.84 -9.32 -4.36
C ILE A 75 16.25 -10.08 -5.64
N ASP A 76 15.30 -10.28 -6.56
CA ASP A 76 15.52 -11.00 -7.82
C ASP A 76 16.55 -10.30 -8.73
N SER A 77 16.67 -8.96 -8.59
CA SER A 77 17.71 -8.15 -9.25
C SER A 77 19.03 -8.10 -8.46
N HIS A 78 19.20 -8.90 -7.41
CA HIS A 78 20.38 -8.90 -6.51
C HIS A 78 20.69 -7.51 -5.94
N TYR A 79 19.67 -6.67 -5.70
CA TYR A 79 19.81 -5.28 -5.29
C TYR A 79 20.72 -4.47 -6.22
N LEU A 80 20.64 -4.71 -7.53
CA LEU A 80 21.37 -3.97 -8.55
C LEU A 80 20.40 -3.30 -9.54
N CYS A 81 20.81 -2.15 -10.06
CA CYS A 81 20.09 -1.49 -11.15
C CYS A 81 20.26 -2.32 -12.44
N GLU A 82 19.17 -2.88 -12.97
CA GLU A 82 19.20 -3.77 -14.14
C GLU A 82 19.74 -3.05 -15.40
N ASN A 83 19.41 -1.75 -15.58
CA ASN A 83 19.95 -0.98 -16.69
C ASN A 83 21.44 -0.69 -16.55
N CYS A 84 21.94 -0.36 -15.37
CA CYS A 84 23.38 -0.17 -15.16
C CYS A 84 24.14 -1.50 -15.32
N LEU A 85 23.59 -2.59 -14.77
CA LEU A 85 24.16 -3.92 -14.88
C LEU A 85 24.28 -4.37 -16.34
N SER A 86 23.31 -4.07 -17.19
CA SER A 86 23.37 -4.37 -18.63
C SER A 86 24.52 -3.64 -19.36
N GLN A 87 25.00 -2.55 -18.75
CA GLN A 87 26.13 -1.76 -19.24
C GLN A 87 27.46 -2.10 -18.53
N GLY A 88 27.47 -3.15 -17.69
CA GLY A 88 28.63 -3.56 -16.91
C GLY A 88 28.93 -2.68 -15.70
N VAL A 89 27.98 -1.85 -15.26
CA VAL A 89 28.12 -0.93 -14.12
C VAL A 89 27.30 -1.47 -12.94
N LEU A 90 27.95 -1.71 -11.81
CA LEU A 90 27.27 -2.10 -10.56
C LEU A 90 26.76 -0.86 -9.84
N THR A 91 25.45 -0.78 -9.65
CA THR A 91 24.77 0.33 -8.95
C THR A 91 23.72 -0.27 -8.02
N TRP A 92 23.85 -0.02 -6.72
CA TRP A 92 22.99 -0.56 -5.65
C TRP A 92 22.32 0.51 -4.78
N ASP A 93 22.65 1.77 -4.99
CA ASP A 93 22.10 2.89 -4.21
C ASP A 93 20.89 3.50 -4.92
N GLY A 94 19.92 3.99 -4.12
CA GLY A 94 18.71 4.64 -4.62
C GLY A 94 17.85 3.76 -5.53
N LEU A 95 17.73 2.46 -5.21
CA LEU A 95 16.96 1.52 -6.04
C LEU A 95 15.46 1.68 -5.84
N GLU A 96 14.75 1.77 -6.96
CA GLU A 96 13.30 1.86 -7.05
C GLU A 96 12.76 0.82 -8.03
N THR A 97 11.58 0.27 -7.72
CA THR A 97 10.86 -0.61 -8.66
C THR A 97 9.99 0.23 -9.57
N HIS A 98 10.28 0.19 -10.87
CA HIS A 98 9.62 0.96 -11.91
C HIS A 98 8.64 0.11 -12.70
N HIS A 99 7.44 0.67 -13.00
CA HIS A 99 6.48 0.07 -13.91
C HIS A 99 6.79 0.51 -15.35
N ILE A 100 7.08 -0.45 -16.22
CA ILE A 100 7.41 -0.21 -17.64
C ILE A 100 6.21 0.39 -18.38
N ILE A 101 5.03 -0.22 -18.22
CA ILE A 101 3.75 0.36 -18.62
C ILE A 101 3.16 1.04 -17.40
N LYS A 102 2.79 2.31 -17.55
CA LYS A 102 2.26 3.11 -16.44
C LYS A 102 0.93 2.54 -15.96
N LEU A 103 0.75 2.45 -14.65
CA LEU A 103 -0.48 1.93 -14.03
C LEU A 103 -1.73 2.74 -14.39
N ARG A 104 -1.58 3.98 -14.83
CA ARG A 104 -2.69 4.79 -15.36
C ARG A 104 -3.27 4.18 -16.62
N GLU A 105 -2.43 3.55 -17.45
CA GLU A 105 -2.81 2.91 -18.70
C GLU A 105 -3.29 1.47 -18.48
N ARG A 106 -2.58 0.73 -17.61
CA ARG A 106 -2.82 -0.68 -17.33
C ARG A 106 -2.72 -0.95 -15.81
N PRO A 107 -3.80 -0.68 -15.05
CA PRO A 107 -3.85 -0.93 -13.60
C PRO A 107 -3.71 -2.41 -13.23
N ASP A 108 -4.10 -3.30 -14.14
CA ASP A 108 -4.01 -4.76 -14.00
C ASP A 108 -2.56 -5.27 -13.90
N LEU A 109 -1.58 -4.51 -14.42
CA LEU A 109 -0.17 -4.86 -14.40
C LEU A 109 0.57 -4.40 -13.12
N LEU A 110 -0.16 -4.06 -12.06
CA LEU A 110 0.43 -3.59 -10.79
C LEU A 110 1.47 -4.56 -10.22
N LEU A 111 1.21 -5.85 -10.28
CA LEU A 111 2.04 -6.90 -9.68
C LEU A 111 2.67 -7.85 -10.72
N ASP A 112 2.64 -7.46 -11.99
CA ASP A 112 3.16 -8.25 -13.10
C ASP A 112 4.69 -8.16 -13.16
N ASP A 113 5.38 -9.29 -13.05
CA ASP A 113 6.84 -9.37 -13.06
C ASP A 113 7.46 -8.88 -14.36
N ASP A 114 6.80 -9.09 -15.50
CA ASP A 114 7.26 -8.65 -16.81
C ASP A 114 7.08 -7.15 -17.04
N ASN A 115 6.26 -6.50 -16.21
CA ASN A 115 6.04 -5.06 -16.22
C ASN A 115 6.86 -4.32 -15.16
N LEU A 116 7.67 -5.01 -14.37
CA LEU A 116 8.44 -4.45 -13.28
C LEU A 116 9.95 -4.58 -13.51
N VAL A 117 10.71 -3.52 -13.21
CA VAL A 117 12.17 -3.49 -13.36
C VAL A 117 12.80 -2.73 -12.19
N CYS A 118 13.96 -3.20 -11.71
CA CYS A 118 14.71 -2.53 -10.65
C CYS A 118 15.68 -1.51 -11.24
N LEU A 119 15.50 -0.23 -10.93
CA LEU A 119 16.30 0.86 -11.46
C LEU A 119 16.85 1.75 -10.34
N CYS A 120 18.04 2.32 -10.51
CA CYS A 120 18.50 3.42 -9.67
C CYS A 120 17.75 4.72 -10.03
N GLU A 121 17.77 5.69 -9.15
CA GLU A 121 17.07 6.99 -9.32
C GLU A 121 17.36 7.64 -10.68
N LYS A 122 18.62 7.61 -11.14
CA LYS A 122 19.03 8.19 -12.43
C LYS A 122 18.39 7.46 -13.62
N CYS A 123 18.39 6.12 -13.59
CA CYS A 123 17.79 5.30 -14.65
C CYS A 123 16.26 5.37 -14.61
N HIS A 124 15.66 5.44 -13.41
CA HIS A 124 14.24 5.65 -13.24
C HIS A 124 13.76 6.94 -13.92
N LYS A 125 14.43 8.06 -13.65
CA LYS A 125 14.13 9.35 -14.32
C LYS A 125 14.29 9.29 -15.84
N LYS A 126 15.31 8.57 -16.35
CA LYS A 126 15.49 8.37 -17.79
C LYS A 126 14.38 7.51 -18.40
N ALA A 127 13.93 6.49 -17.71
CA ALA A 127 12.81 5.64 -18.12
C ALA A 127 11.49 6.43 -18.15
N ASP A 128 11.21 7.23 -17.12
CA ASP A 128 10.03 8.11 -17.09
C ASP A 128 10.02 9.16 -18.20
N ALA A 129 11.20 9.66 -18.57
CA ALA A 129 11.38 10.60 -19.68
C ALA A 129 11.36 9.93 -21.07
N GLY A 130 11.25 8.61 -21.16
CA GLY A 130 11.30 7.86 -22.40
C GLY A 130 12.70 7.75 -23.04
N ALA A 131 13.75 8.15 -22.33
CA ALA A 131 15.14 8.03 -22.79
C ALA A 131 15.66 6.59 -22.79
N ILE A 132 14.99 5.71 -22.03
CA ILE A 132 15.19 4.26 -22.09
C ILE A 132 13.89 3.67 -22.65
N SER A 133 13.99 2.91 -23.74
CA SER A 133 12.78 2.36 -24.38
C SER A 133 12.09 1.32 -23.53
N ALA A 134 10.77 1.28 -23.57
CA ALA A 134 9.97 0.28 -22.86
C ALA A 134 10.30 -1.16 -23.29
N ASP A 135 10.62 -1.36 -24.58
CA ASP A 135 10.98 -2.68 -25.09
C ASP A 135 12.29 -3.17 -24.52
N PHE A 136 13.29 -2.29 -24.35
CA PHE A 136 14.53 -2.64 -23.70
C PHE A 136 14.30 -2.98 -22.22
N LEU A 137 13.51 -2.20 -21.51
CA LEU A 137 13.17 -2.50 -20.11
C LEU A 137 12.45 -3.85 -19.97
N ARG A 138 11.55 -4.19 -20.90
CA ARG A 138 10.89 -5.51 -20.94
C ARG A 138 11.89 -6.64 -21.17
N GLN A 139 12.92 -6.42 -21.98
CA GLN A 139 13.98 -7.42 -22.18
C GLN A 139 14.76 -7.67 -20.89
N LEU A 140 15.05 -6.61 -20.11
CA LEU A 140 15.69 -6.73 -18.80
C LEU A 140 14.83 -7.52 -17.81
N ALA A 141 13.54 -7.16 -17.70
CA ALA A 141 12.61 -7.87 -16.83
C ALA A 141 12.50 -9.36 -17.19
N LYS A 142 12.34 -9.69 -18.47
CA LYS A 142 12.33 -11.08 -18.94
C LYS A 142 13.64 -11.81 -18.67
N LYS A 143 14.79 -11.15 -18.82
CA LYS A 143 16.09 -11.76 -18.52
C LYS A 143 16.17 -12.14 -17.04
N ARG A 144 15.77 -11.26 -16.13
CA ARG A 144 15.68 -11.56 -14.70
C ARG A 144 14.75 -12.74 -14.42
N ASN A 145 13.52 -12.72 -14.98
CA ASN A 145 12.51 -13.75 -14.73
C ASN A 145 12.89 -15.13 -15.28
N ASN A 146 13.78 -15.19 -16.26
CA ASN A 146 14.26 -16.45 -16.87
C ASN A 146 15.51 -17.01 -16.20
N ILE A 147 16.05 -16.41 -15.14
CA ILE A 147 17.16 -16.98 -14.37
C ILE A 147 16.59 -18.08 -13.47
N PRO A 148 17.05 -19.35 -13.61
CA PRO A 148 16.54 -20.44 -12.77
C PRO A 148 16.88 -20.19 -11.29
N PRO A 149 16.01 -20.57 -10.35
CA PRO A 149 16.15 -20.28 -8.91
C PRO A 149 17.43 -20.85 -8.29
N ASP A 150 18.02 -21.89 -8.88
CA ASP A 150 19.24 -22.54 -8.38
C ASP A 150 20.52 -21.71 -8.55
N THR A 151 20.49 -20.66 -9.38
CA THR A 151 21.62 -19.74 -9.58
C THR A 151 21.62 -18.53 -8.65
N GLN A 152 20.63 -18.41 -7.77
CA GLN A 152 20.45 -17.25 -6.86
C GLN A 152 21.22 -17.40 -5.52
N ASN A 153 21.92 -18.53 -5.29
CA ASN A 153 22.73 -18.77 -4.10
C ASN A 153 24.22 -18.51 -4.38
N PHE A 154 24.61 -17.26 -4.32
CA PHE A 154 26.01 -16.83 -4.13
C PHE A 154 26.12 -15.87 -2.95
#